data_474401fe079c99c3e1a92b979c25e705
#
_entry.id   474401fe079c99c3e1a92b979c25e705
#
_cell.length_a   1.000
_cell.length_b   1.000
_cell.length_c   1.000
_cell.angle_alpha   90.00
_cell.angle_beta   90.00
_cell.angle_gamma   90.00
#
_symmetry.space_group_name_H-M   'P 1'
#
loop_
_entity.id
_entity.type
_entity.pdbx_description
1 polymer ?
#
loop_
_entity_poly.entity_id
_entity_poly.type
_entity_poly.pdbx_seq_one_letter_code
_entity_poly.pdbx_strand_id
1 'polypeptide(L)'
;AKRVAGQSSFPFFDFLRPFYIQNKRRIRNRYKDLTKKFLDYNDKTKNFNAYLRAPQFEALEIYVILKEFCGNPQIYDLFDKWYKREGDFAAETVYTVNRGDGTQLSMYDSAAVNYKAVFDSMRSVATSYPNYIYALTMGLGKTVLMATCIFYEFLLANKYPKDPRYCHNALVFAPDKTVLQSLREIVTMEKELVVPPEYCRVLDQNIKFHFLDDTGITLNTLDNSDFNIIISN
;
A
#
# COMPACT_ATOMS: atom_id res chain seq x y z
N ALA A 1 -23.14 -8.83 7.06
CA ALA A 1 -23.64 -7.44 7.13
C ALA A 1 -24.58 -7.22 5.96
N LYS A 2 -25.84 -6.82 6.19
CA LYS A 2 -26.77 -6.46 5.15
C LYS A 2 -26.25 -5.23 4.39
N ARG A 3 -26.08 -5.34 3.08
CA ARG A 3 -25.78 -4.20 2.22
C ARG A 3 -26.93 -3.18 2.31
N VAL A 4 -26.56 -1.94 2.58
CA VAL A 4 -27.48 -0.81 2.47
C VAL A 4 -27.82 -0.65 0.99
N ALA A 5 -29.10 -0.76 0.64
CA ALA A 5 -29.59 -0.52 -0.70
C ALA A 5 -29.21 0.91 -1.12
N GLY A 6 -28.37 1.06 -2.15
CA GLY A 6 -27.89 2.35 -2.66
C GLY A 6 -26.39 2.50 -2.79
N GLN A 7 -25.55 1.60 -2.25
CA GLN A 7 -24.13 1.59 -2.54
C GLN A 7 -23.87 0.97 -3.92
N SER A 8 -23.56 1.81 -4.89
CA SER A 8 -23.05 1.35 -6.18
C SER A 8 -21.74 0.58 -5.93
N SER A 9 -21.70 -0.69 -6.32
CA SER A 9 -20.45 -1.46 -6.25
C SER A 9 -19.46 -0.82 -7.24
N PHE A 10 -18.30 -0.39 -6.72
CA PHE A 10 -17.23 0.10 -7.55
C PHE A 10 -16.28 -1.07 -7.87
N PRO A 11 -16.34 -1.65 -9.07
CA PRO A 11 -15.68 -2.91 -9.38
C PRO A 11 -14.16 -2.78 -9.56
N PHE A 12 -13.62 -1.57 -9.66
CA PHE A 12 -12.20 -1.34 -9.93
C PHE A 12 -11.27 -2.01 -8.91
N PHE A 13 -11.60 -1.92 -7.61
CA PHE A 13 -10.78 -2.55 -6.57
C PHE A 13 -10.94 -4.08 -6.56
N ASP A 14 -12.13 -4.57 -6.88
CA ASP A 14 -12.37 -6.00 -7.07
C ASP A 14 -11.57 -6.56 -8.26
N PHE A 15 -11.20 -5.69 -9.21
CA PHE A 15 -10.45 -6.01 -10.42
C PHE A 15 -8.92 -6.03 -10.20
N LEU A 16 -8.38 -5.15 -9.36
CA LEU A 16 -6.92 -5.02 -9.18
C LEU A 16 -6.24 -6.33 -8.77
N ARG A 17 -6.86 -7.11 -7.90
CA ARG A 17 -6.30 -8.38 -7.46
C ARG A 17 -6.27 -9.45 -8.55
N PRO A 18 -7.39 -9.76 -9.24
CA PRO A 18 -7.37 -10.66 -10.39
C PRO A 18 -6.39 -10.22 -11.48
N PHE A 19 -6.34 -8.93 -11.78
CA PHE A 19 -5.36 -8.36 -12.70
C PHE A 19 -3.93 -8.70 -12.29
N TYR A 20 -3.58 -8.48 -11.02
CA TYR A 20 -2.26 -8.83 -10.51
C TYR A 20 -1.98 -10.32 -10.65
N ILE A 21 -2.88 -11.18 -10.20
CA ILE A 21 -2.68 -12.64 -10.23
C ILE A 21 -2.40 -13.11 -11.66
N GLN A 22 -3.17 -12.65 -12.63
CA GLN A 22 -3.05 -13.05 -14.04
C GLN A 22 -1.79 -12.48 -14.70
N ASN A 23 -1.38 -11.26 -14.31
CA ASN A 23 -0.23 -10.57 -14.86
C ASN A 23 1.01 -10.64 -13.95
N LYS A 24 1.00 -11.46 -12.91
CA LYS A 24 2.03 -11.49 -11.85
C LYS A 24 3.46 -11.55 -12.41
N ARG A 25 3.70 -12.40 -13.40
CA ARG A 25 5.03 -12.53 -14.03
C ARG A 25 5.45 -11.23 -14.73
N ARG A 26 4.58 -10.64 -15.54
CA ARG A 26 4.84 -9.38 -16.25
C ARG A 26 5.09 -8.23 -15.29
N ILE A 27 4.25 -8.11 -14.26
CA ILE A 27 4.34 -7.08 -13.24
C ILE A 27 5.64 -7.21 -12.45
N ARG A 28 5.95 -8.41 -11.94
CA ARG A 28 7.17 -8.66 -11.17
C ARG A 28 8.46 -8.47 -11.97
N ASN A 29 8.44 -8.69 -13.27
CA ASN A 29 9.62 -8.43 -14.12
C ASN A 29 9.99 -6.94 -14.15
N ARG A 30 9.03 -6.03 -13.97
CA ARG A 30 9.27 -4.58 -13.91
C ARG A 30 9.73 -4.08 -12.54
N TYR A 31 9.60 -4.90 -11.50
CA TYR A 31 10.04 -4.50 -10.17
C TYR A 31 11.56 -4.42 -10.06
N LYS A 32 12.01 -3.50 -9.22
CA LYS A 32 13.41 -3.42 -8.79
C LYS A 32 13.80 -4.70 -8.06
N ASP A 33 15.08 -5.06 -8.10
CA ASP A 33 15.55 -6.29 -7.47
C ASP A 33 15.35 -6.31 -5.95
N LEU A 34 15.49 -5.14 -5.29
CA LEU A 34 15.18 -5.00 -3.88
C LEU A 34 13.70 -5.36 -3.62
N THR A 35 12.78 -4.84 -4.42
CA THR A 35 11.35 -5.12 -4.31
C THR A 35 11.04 -6.59 -4.49
N LYS A 36 11.67 -7.25 -5.47
CA LYS A 36 11.50 -8.69 -5.66
C LYS A 36 11.93 -9.48 -4.42
N LYS A 37 13.12 -9.18 -3.89
CA LYS A 37 13.63 -9.82 -2.67
C LYS A 37 12.76 -9.53 -1.45
N PHE A 38 12.30 -8.30 -1.29
CA PHE A 38 11.43 -7.90 -0.18
C PHE A 38 10.09 -8.65 -0.21
N LEU A 39 9.47 -8.77 -1.39
CA LEU A 39 8.24 -9.53 -1.55
C LEU A 39 8.48 -11.03 -1.35
N ASP A 40 9.56 -11.59 -1.89
CA ASP A 40 9.88 -13.00 -1.75
C ASP A 40 10.15 -13.39 -0.28
N TYR A 41 10.73 -12.50 0.50
CA TYR A 41 10.95 -12.68 1.92
C TYR A 41 9.64 -12.75 2.72
N ASN A 42 8.64 -11.97 2.31
CA ASN A 42 7.33 -11.91 2.95
C ASN A 42 6.28 -12.89 2.37
N ASP A 43 6.62 -13.62 1.32
CA ASP A 43 5.75 -14.58 0.65
C ASP A 43 5.90 -15.98 1.26
N LYS A 44 4.87 -16.47 1.93
CA LYS A 44 4.88 -17.83 2.54
C LYS A 44 5.10 -18.96 1.54
N THR A 45 4.86 -18.74 0.27
CA THR A 45 5.11 -19.73 -0.79
C THR A 45 6.60 -19.86 -1.12
N LYS A 46 7.40 -18.84 -0.77
CA LYS A 46 8.85 -18.78 -1.01
C LYS A 46 9.69 -18.84 0.25
N ASN A 47 9.16 -18.28 1.34
CA ASN A 47 9.76 -18.28 2.66
C ASN A 47 8.76 -18.82 3.67
N PHE A 48 8.94 -20.06 4.09
CA PHE A 48 8.05 -20.72 5.05
C PHE A 48 7.95 -19.93 6.38
N ASN A 49 9.01 -19.25 6.77
CA ASN A 49 9.07 -18.43 7.99
C ASN A 49 8.53 -17.02 7.81
N ALA A 50 7.96 -16.65 6.65
CA ALA A 50 7.40 -15.33 6.43
C ALA A 50 6.36 -14.98 7.53
N TYR A 51 6.53 -13.81 8.12
CA TYR A 51 5.74 -13.38 9.29
C TYR A 51 4.35 -12.89 8.91
N LEU A 52 4.21 -12.22 7.77
CA LEU A 52 2.95 -11.61 7.36
C LEU A 52 1.86 -12.67 7.15
N ARG A 53 0.67 -12.38 7.65
CA ARG A 53 -0.53 -13.16 7.33
C ARG A 53 -0.97 -12.90 5.89
N ALA A 54 -1.72 -13.84 5.29
CA ALA A 54 -2.15 -13.73 3.90
C ALA A 54 -2.82 -12.39 3.55
N PRO A 55 -3.77 -11.83 4.34
CA PRO A 55 -4.36 -10.52 4.03
C PRO A 55 -3.37 -9.35 4.13
N GLN A 56 -2.38 -9.43 5.03
CA GLN A 56 -1.34 -8.40 5.13
C GLN A 56 -0.41 -8.45 3.92
N PHE A 57 0.01 -9.65 3.53
CA PHE A 57 0.87 -9.83 2.36
C PHE A 57 0.16 -9.40 1.07
N GLU A 58 -1.14 -9.72 0.93
CA GLU A 58 -1.95 -9.24 -0.19
C GLU A 58 -2.03 -7.71 -0.25
N ALA A 59 -2.25 -7.06 0.89
CA ALA A 59 -2.26 -5.60 0.97
C ALA A 59 -0.90 -5.00 0.60
N LEU A 60 0.20 -5.64 1.03
CA LEU A 60 1.55 -5.24 0.64
C LEU A 60 1.79 -5.41 -0.87
N GLU A 61 1.36 -6.53 -1.48
CA GLU A 61 1.46 -6.73 -2.93
C GLU A 61 0.70 -5.64 -3.70
N ILE A 62 -0.53 -5.30 -3.28
CA ILE A 62 -1.31 -4.22 -3.91
C ILE A 62 -0.63 -2.86 -3.72
N TYR A 63 -0.09 -2.59 -2.53
CA TYR A 63 0.69 -1.37 -2.30
C TYR A 63 1.87 -1.24 -3.27
N VAL A 64 2.64 -2.31 -3.42
CA VAL A 64 3.81 -2.35 -4.32
C VAL A 64 3.41 -2.20 -5.78
N ILE A 65 2.29 -2.80 -6.21
CA ILE A 65 1.75 -2.62 -7.57
C ILE A 65 1.45 -1.15 -7.84
N LEU A 66 0.69 -0.52 -6.95
CA LEU A 66 0.31 0.88 -7.10
C LEU A 66 1.55 1.79 -7.11
N LYS A 67 2.51 1.49 -6.26
CA LYS A 67 3.72 2.30 -6.10
C LYS A 67 4.71 2.13 -7.25
N GLU A 68 5.08 0.90 -7.56
CA GLU A 68 6.20 0.63 -8.47
C GLU A 68 5.74 0.34 -9.90
N PHE A 69 4.73 -0.52 -10.08
CA PHE A 69 4.26 -0.88 -11.42
C PHE A 69 3.41 0.22 -12.05
N CYS A 70 2.43 0.76 -11.31
CA CYS A 70 1.56 1.83 -11.78
C CYS A 70 2.20 3.22 -11.68
N GLY A 71 3.34 3.38 -10.99
CA GLY A 71 4.06 4.64 -10.87
C GLY A 71 3.54 5.60 -9.81
N ASN A 72 2.85 5.08 -8.81
CA ASN A 72 2.26 5.84 -7.70
C ASN A 72 1.26 6.92 -8.17
N PRO A 73 0.27 6.57 -9.04
CA PRO A 73 -0.68 7.52 -9.57
C PRO A 73 -1.72 7.94 -8.52
N GLN A 74 -2.39 9.03 -8.77
CA GLN A 74 -3.66 9.28 -8.11
C GLN A 74 -4.66 8.20 -8.52
N ILE A 75 -5.53 7.80 -7.60
CA ILE A 75 -6.50 6.73 -7.87
C ILE A 75 -7.46 7.08 -9.02
N TYR A 76 -7.77 8.37 -9.16
CA TYR A 76 -8.58 8.87 -10.27
C TYR A 76 -7.91 8.59 -11.63
N ASP A 77 -6.63 8.92 -11.78
CA ASP A 77 -5.89 8.71 -13.04
C ASP A 77 -5.75 7.22 -13.37
N LEU A 78 -5.53 6.39 -12.33
CA LEU A 78 -5.45 4.95 -12.49
C LEU A 78 -6.79 4.38 -12.95
N PHE A 79 -7.89 4.85 -12.36
CA PHE A 79 -9.24 4.44 -12.73
C PHE A 79 -9.60 4.89 -14.15
N ASP A 80 -9.24 6.10 -14.54
CA ASP A 80 -9.49 6.63 -15.90
C ASP A 80 -8.78 5.78 -16.96
N LYS A 81 -7.50 5.45 -16.73
CA LYS A 81 -6.73 4.54 -17.60
C LYS A 81 -7.34 3.14 -17.69
N TRP A 82 -7.78 2.60 -16.57
CA TRP A 82 -8.46 1.31 -16.55
C TRP A 82 -9.78 1.36 -17.33
N TYR A 83 -10.58 2.38 -17.11
CA TYR A 83 -11.86 2.56 -17.80
C TYR A 83 -11.71 2.74 -19.31
N LYS A 84 -10.72 3.54 -19.73
CA LYS A 84 -10.39 3.78 -21.14
C LYS A 84 -9.57 2.68 -21.80
N ARG A 85 -9.10 1.69 -21.00
CA ARG A 85 -8.21 0.62 -21.47
C ARG A 85 -6.92 1.13 -22.08
N GLU A 86 -6.29 2.04 -21.41
CA GLU A 86 -5.03 2.63 -21.81
C GLU A 86 -3.83 2.01 -21.08
N GLY A 87 -2.66 2.06 -21.73
CA GLY A 87 -1.40 1.62 -21.14
C GLY A 87 -1.40 0.14 -20.75
N ASP A 88 -1.11 -0.14 -19.50
CA ASP A 88 -1.00 -1.51 -19.00
C ASP A 88 -2.34 -2.26 -18.95
N PHE A 89 -3.46 -1.56 -19.10
CA PHE A 89 -4.82 -2.13 -19.14
C PHE A 89 -5.34 -2.33 -20.58
N ALA A 90 -4.59 -1.94 -21.63
CA ALA A 90 -5.04 -1.98 -23.01
C ALA A 90 -5.28 -3.41 -23.56
N ALA A 91 -4.46 -4.37 -23.11
CA ALA A 91 -4.51 -5.76 -23.60
C ALA A 91 -5.52 -6.63 -22.83
N GLU A 92 -6.30 -6.06 -21.95
CA GLU A 92 -7.15 -6.79 -21.04
C GLU A 92 -8.46 -7.19 -21.72
N THR A 93 -8.56 -8.45 -22.05
CA THR A 93 -9.84 -9.09 -22.32
C THR A 93 -10.67 -9.15 -21.03
N VAL A 94 -11.98 -9.14 -21.19
CA VAL A 94 -13.02 -9.19 -20.16
C VAL A 94 -12.64 -10.11 -18.99
N TYR A 95 -12.40 -9.55 -17.82
CA TYR A 95 -12.29 -10.34 -16.60
C TYR A 95 -13.66 -10.47 -15.96
N THR A 96 -14.06 -11.70 -15.72
CA THR A 96 -15.21 -12.03 -14.87
C THR A 96 -14.69 -12.19 -13.44
N VAL A 97 -15.16 -11.37 -12.53
CA VAL A 97 -14.91 -11.55 -11.10
C VAL A 97 -16.05 -12.34 -10.51
N ASN A 98 -15.78 -13.57 -10.08
CA ASN A 98 -16.74 -14.35 -9.31
C ASN A 98 -16.79 -13.81 -7.87
N ARG A 99 -17.92 -13.22 -7.49
CA ARG A 99 -18.19 -12.96 -6.08
C ARG A 99 -18.57 -14.27 -5.40
N GLY A 100 -18.15 -14.43 -4.14
CA GLY A 100 -18.47 -15.61 -3.36
C GLY A 100 -19.96 -15.91 -3.12
N ASP A 101 -20.86 -15.04 -3.62
CA ASP A 101 -22.32 -15.20 -3.65
C ASP A 101 -22.84 -15.79 -4.98
N GLY A 102 -21.97 -16.23 -5.87
CA GLY A 102 -22.31 -16.79 -7.18
C GLY A 102 -22.54 -15.75 -8.27
N THR A 103 -22.46 -14.45 -7.98
CA THR A 103 -22.61 -13.39 -8.98
C THR A 103 -21.33 -13.23 -9.78
N GLN A 104 -21.41 -13.35 -11.10
CA GLN A 104 -20.32 -12.97 -12.01
C GLN A 104 -20.45 -11.48 -12.34
N LEU A 105 -19.43 -10.70 -11.98
CA LEU A 105 -19.32 -9.33 -12.48
C LEU A 105 -18.48 -9.35 -13.75
N SER A 106 -19.13 -9.05 -14.87
CA SER A 106 -18.41 -8.68 -16.09
C SER A 106 -17.95 -7.24 -15.97
N MET A 107 -16.70 -6.96 -16.33
CA MET A 107 -16.18 -5.60 -16.46
C MET A 107 -17.02 -4.72 -17.41
N TYR A 108 -17.87 -5.34 -18.22
CA TYR A 108 -18.74 -4.70 -19.21
C TYR A 108 -20.17 -4.50 -18.75
N ASP A 109 -20.54 -4.93 -17.56
CA ASP A 109 -21.89 -4.68 -17.04
C ASP A 109 -22.04 -3.20 -16.63
N SER A 110 -21.79 -2.35 -17.64
CA SER A 110 -21.86 -0.89 -17.52
C SER A 110 -23.26 -0.39 -17.17
N ALA A 111 -24.29 -1.21 -17.34
CA ALA A 111 -25.65 -0.84 -17.00
C ALA A 111 -25.90 -0.76 -15.49
N ALA A 112 -25.08 -1.46 -14.68
CA ALA A 112 -25.25 -1.50 -13.22
C ALA A 112 -24.41 -0.43 -12.48
N VAL A 113 -23.44 0.22 -13.15
CA VAL A 113 -22.52 1.20 -12.51
C VAL A 113 -22.59 2.53 -13.25
N ASN A 114 -23.02 3.57 -12.55
CA ASN A 114 -22.96 4.93 -13.07
C ASN A 114 -21.52 5.47 -12.97
N TYR A 115 -20.69 5.14 -13.94
CA TYR A 115 -19.27 5.56 -13.98
C TYR A 115 -19.11 7.08 -13.96
N LYS A 116 -20.03 7.83 -14.56
CA LYS A 116 -20.00 9.30 -14.50
C LYS A 116 -20.12 9.80 -13.06
N ALA A 117 -21.07 9.29 -12.30
CA ALA A 117 -21.22 9.65 -10.89
C ALA A 117 -19.99 9.25 -10.06
N VAL A 118 -19.38 8.09 -10.37
CA VAL A 118 -18.12 7.67 -9.73
C VAL A 118 -16.98 8.65 -10.05
N PHE A 119 -16.79 9.03 -11.31
CA PHE A 119 -15.78 10.01 -11.71
C PHE A 119 -16.00 11.37 -11.03
N ASP A 120 -17.24 11.86 -11.00
CA ASP A 120 -17.59 13.14 -10.38
C ASP A 120 -17.32 13.11 -8.86
N SER A 121 -17.66 12.00 -8.21
CA SER A 121 -17.37 11.79 -6.78
C SER A 121 -15.86 11.74 -6.51
N MET A 122 -15.09 11.02 -7.32
CA MET A 122 -13.63 10.96 -7.17
C MET A 122 -12.96 12.30 -7.40
N ARG A 123 -13.43 13.09 -8.37
CA ARG A 123 -12.93 14.45 -8.62
C ARG A 123 -13.20 15.38 -7.44
N SER A 124 -14.36 15.29 -6.81
CA SER A 124 -14.73 16.17 -5.70
C SER A 124 -13.84 16.00 -4.47
N VAL A 125 -13.18 14.84 -4.33
CA VAL A 125 -12.26 14.51 -3.22
C VAL A 125 -10.81 14.33 -3.67
N ALA A 126 -10.49 14.71 -4.92
CA ALA A 126 -9.15 14.59 -5.46
C ALA A 126 -8.17 15.47 -4.68
N THR A 127 -7.05 14.89 -4.29
CA THR A 127 -5.92 15.56 -3.66
C THR A 127 -4.79 15.75 -4.67
N SER A 128 -3.83 16.61 -4.37
CA SER A 128 -2.63 16.78 -5.20
C SER A 128 -1.63 15.62 -5.05
N TYR A 129 -1.91 14.65 -4.19
CA TYR A 129 -1.06 13.51 -3.90
C TYR A 129 -1.87 12.21 -3.93
N PRO A 130 -1.23 11.05 -4.21
CA PRO A 130 -1.88 9.74 -4.13
C PRO A 130 -2.35 9.44 -2.71
N ASN A 131 -3.57 8.94 -2.57
CA ASN A 131 -4.10 8.47 -1.30
C ASN A 131 -4.79 7.12 -1.47
N TYR A 132 -4.58 6.22 -0.51
CA TYR A 132 -5.13 4.87 -0.53
C TYR A 132 -5.63 4.48 0.86
N ILE A 133 -6.74 3.76 0.92
CA ILE A 133 -7.30 3.24 2.17
C ILE A 133 -7.24 1.71 2.13
N TYR A 134 -6.55 1.12 3.11
CA TYR A 134 -6.48 -0.33 3.31
C TYR A 134 -7.37 -0.72 4.48
N ALA A 135 -8.52 -1.33 4.19
CA ALA A 135 -9.47 -1.80 5.19
C ALA A 135 -9.16 -3.26 5.57
N LEU A 136 -8.57 -3.45 6.73
CA LEU A 136 -8.29 -4.76 7.32
C LEU A 136 -9.14 -4.95 8.58
N THR A 137 -9.61 -6.17 8.83
CA THR A 137 -10.35 -6.48 10.05
C THR A 137 -9.51 -6.29 11.31
N MET A 138 -10.17 -6.17 12.46
CA MET A 138 -9.50 -6.06 13.76
C MET A 138 -8.61 -7.29 14.01
N GLY A 139 -7.49 -7.11 14.69
CA GLY A 139 -6.55 -8.19 15.02
C GLY A 139 -5.66 -8.70 13.88
N LEU A 140 -5.76 -8.15 12.67
CA LEU A 140 -4.90 -8.53 11.54
C LEU A 140 -3.53 -7.83 11.52
N GLY A 141 -3.15 -7.12 12.59
CA GLY A 141 -1.82 -6.49 12.68
C GLY A 141 -1.62 -5.33 11.68
N LYS A 142 -2.55 -4.36 11.68
CA LYS A 142 -2.45 -3.16 10.83
C LYS A 142 -1.16 -2.39 11.06
N THR A 143 -0.72 -2.30 12.32
CA THR A 143 0.53 -1.63 12.73
C THR A 143 1.75 -2.28 12.09
N VAL A 144 1.79 -3.61 12.06
CA VAL A 144 2.87 -4.36 11.39
C VAL A 144 2.88 -4.09 9.89
N LEU A 145 1.71 -4.11 9.23
CA LEU A 145 1.64 -3.81 7.80
C LEU A 145 2.11 -2.38 7.50
N MET A 146 1.69 -1.41 8.32
CA MET A 146 2.11 -0.01 8.17
C MET A 146 3.62 0.13 8.33
N ALA A 147 4.21 -0.49 9.37
CA ALA A 147 5.66 -0.51 9.56
C ALA A 147 6.37 -1.16 8.37
N THR A 148 5.84 -2.28 7.86
CA THR A 148 6.38 -2.96 6.67
C THR A 148 6.40 -2.05 5.45
N CYS A 149 5.32 -1.30 5.20
CA CYS A 149 5.26 -0.34 4.10
C CYS A 149 6.27 0.80 4.28
N ILE A 150 6.42 1.34 5.50
CA ILE A 150 7.40 2.40 5.79
C ILE A 150 8.83 1.88 5.57
N PHE A 151 9.17 0.70 6.07
CA PHE A 151 10.48 0.11 5.88
C PHE A 151 10.80 -0.14 4.40
N TYR A 152 9.81 -0.63 3.64
CA TYR A 152 9.93 -0.80 2.20
C TYR A 152 10.25 0.53 1.50
N GLU A 153 9.51 1.61 1.82
CA GLU A 153 9.75 2.95 1.27
C GLU A 153 11.17 3.45 1.56
N PHE A 154 11.60 3.36 2.82
CA PHE A 154 12.91 3.83 3.26
C PHE A 154 14.06 3.06 2.60
N LEU A 155 13.93 1.75 2.45
CA LEU A 155 14.92 0.95 1.74
C LEU A 155 15.06 1.37 0.27
N LEU A 156 13.93 1.65 -0.39
CA LEU A 156 13.95 2.10 -1.78
C LEU A 156 14.46 3.54 -1.89
N ALA A 157 14.08 4.43 -0.97
CA ALA A 157 14.59 5.79 -0.92
C ALA A 157 16.11 5.81 -0.71
N ASN A 158 16.63 4.96 0.18
CA ASN A 158 18.06 4.82 0.39
C ASN A 158 18.81 4.34 -0.85
N LYS A 159 18.26 3.32 -1.52
CA LYS A 159 18.90 2.73 -2.71
C LYS A 159 18.75 3.59 -3.95
N TYR A 160 17.65 4.35 -4.05
CA TYR A 160 17.30 5.18 -5.20
C TYR A 160 16.94 6.61 -4.77
N PRO A 161 17.87 7.37 -4.21
CA PRO A 161 17.60 8.67 -3.57
C PRO A 161 17.08 9.76 -4.52
N LYS A 162 17.24 9.55 -5.84
CA LYS A 162 16.72 10.48 -6.88
C LYS A 162 15.33 10.11 -7.39
N ASP A 163 14.75 9.00 -6.93
CA ASP A 163 13.44 8.56 -7.37
C ASP A 163 12.35 9.21 -6.48
N PRO A 164 11.56 10.17 -7.01
CA PRO A 164 10.61 10.94 -6.20
C PRO A 164 9.42 10.12 -5.70
N ARG A 165 9.30 8.87 -6.11
CA ARG A 165 8.22 7.98 -5.66
C ARG A 165 8.41 7.50 -4.23
N TYR A 166 9.63 7.51 -3.72
CA TYR A 166 9.95 6.98 -2.39
C TYR A 166 10.21 8.10 -1.40
N CYS A 167 9.76 7.92 -0.18
CA CYS A 167 9.85 8.92 0.86
C CYS A 167 10.97 8.63 1.86
N HIS A 168 11.55 9.72 2.40
CA HIS A 168 12.53 9.67 3.48
C HIS A 168 11.90 9.93 4.85
N ASN A 169 10.66 10.43 4.88
CA ASN A 169 9.94 10.75 6.10
C ASN A 169 8.56 10.14 6.07
N ALA A 170 8.12 9.61 7.20
CA ALA A 170 6.79 9.09 7.41
C ALA A 170 6.12 9.83 8.57
N LEU A 171 4.90 10.35 8.33
CA LEU A 171 4.06 10.94 9.36
C LEU A 171 2.91 10.00 9.67
N VAL A 172 2.81 9.58 10.92
CA VAL A 172 1.81 8.63 11.40
C VAL A 172 0.91 9.34 12.41
N PHE A 173 -0.38 9.41 12.09
CA PHE A 173 -1.38 9.97 12.99
C PHE A 173 -2.09 8.87 13.78
N ALA A 174 -2.15 9.05 15.10
CA ALA A 174 -2.94 8.25 16.00
C ALA A 174 -4.23 9.00 16.36
N PRO A 175 -5.42 8.38 16.26
CA PRO A 175 -6.68 9.07 16.59
C PRO A 175 -6.87 9.31 18.09
N ASP A 176 -6.14 8.58 18.94
CA ASP A 176 -6.17 8.71 20.40
C ASP A 176 -4.88 8.19 21.05
N LYS A 177 -4.76 8.42 22.37
CA LYS A 177 -3.59 7.99 23.16
C LYS A 177 -3.40 6.49 23.22
N THR A 178 -4.48 5.69 23.14
CA THR A 178 -4.40 4.22 23.14
C THR A 178 -3.73 3.73 21.85
N VAL A 179 -4.13 4.29 20.72
CA VAL A 179 -3.50 3.97 19.43
C VAL A 179 -2.05 4.47 19.40
N LEU A 180 -1.78 5.65 19.95
CA LEU A 180 -0.41 6.16 20.08
C LEU A 180 0.49 5.19 20.86
N GLN A 181 -0.01 4.63 21.97
CA GLN A 181 0.73 3.62 22.74
C GLN A 181 1.01 2.37 21.91
N SER A 182 0.04 1.89 21.13
CA SER A 182 0.23 0.74 20.23
C SER A 182 1.24 1.05 19.10
N LEU A 183 1.35 2.29 18.67
CA LEU A 183 2.33 2.70 17.66
C LEU A 183 3.77 2.69 18.20
N ARG A 184 3.97 2.78 19.53
CA ARG A 184 5.31 2.62 20.15
C ARG A 184 5.87 1.22 19.93
N GLU A 185 5.02 0.22 19.66
CA GLU A 185 5.45 -1.15 19.30
C GLU A 185 6.27 -1.18 17.99
N ILE A 186 6.11 -0.21 17.09
CA ILE A 186 6.92 -0.11 15.86
C ILE A 186 8.40 0.10 16.20
N VAL A 187 8.69 0.85 17.26
CA VAL A 187 10.07 1.14 17.70
C VAL A 187 10.79 -0.13 18.11
N THR A 188 10.10 -1.00 18.82
CA THR A 188 10.64 -2.26 19.37
C THR A 188 10.46 -3.44 18.44
N MET A 189 9.79 -3.26 17.31
CA MET A 189 9.57 -4.33 16.34
C MET A 189 10.90 -4.81 15.75
N GLU A 190 11.13 -6.11 15.84
CA GLU A 190 12.26 -6.77 15.16
C GLU A 190 12.06 -6.64 13.65
N LYS A 191 12.94 -5.89 12.99
CA LYS A 191 12.81 -5.60 11.55
C LYS A 191 12.95 -6.87 10.70
N GLU A 192 13.73 -7.83 11.17
CA GLU A 192 13.95 -9.13 10.56
C GLU A 192 12.66 -9.93 10.35
N LEU A 193 11.59 -9.62 11.07
CA LEU A 193 10.28 -10.25 10.84
C LEU A 193 9.72 -9.96 9.45
N VAL A 194 10.00 -8.77 8.88
CA VAL A 194 9.40 -8.33 7.61
C VAL A 194 10.41 -7.79 6.60
N VAL A 195 11.66 -7.59 7.01
CA VAL A 195 12.76 -7.07 6.18
C VAL A 195 13.81 -8.15 6.00
N PRO A 196 14.29 -8.42 4.77
CA PRO A 196 15.40 -9.35 4.57
C PRO A 196 16.62 -8.91 5.38
N PRO A 197 17.32 -9.84 6.06
CA PRO A 197 18.40 -9.54 7.01
C PRO A 197 19.51 -8.64 6.43
N GLU A 198 19.81 -8.79 5.14
CA GLU A 198 20.84 -7.96 4.46
C GLU A 198 20.49 -6.46 4.42
N TYR A 199 19.21 -6.10 4.63
CA TYR A 199 18.76 -4.70 4.61
C TYR A 199 18.47 -4.13 5.99
N CYS A 200 18.37 -4.96 7.04
CA CYS A 200 18.02 -4.51 8.39
C CYS A 200 19.01 -3.47 8.92
N ARG A 201 20.31 -3.69 8.71
CA ARG A 201 21.36 -2.77 9.17
C ARG A 201 21.19 -1.34 8.65
N VAL A 202 20.75 -1.18 7.41
CA VAL A 202 20.50 0.15 6.82
C VAL A 202 19.39 0.88 7.58
N LEU A 203 18.32 0.17 7.91
CA LEU A 203 17.21 0.75 8.66
C LEU A 203 17.59 1.06 10.11
N ASP A 204 18.34 0.18 10.76
CA ASP A 204 18.78 0.36 12.16
C ASP A 204 19.70 1.58 12.34
N GLN A 205 20.52 1.86 11.35
CA GLN A 205 21.45 2.98 11.40
C GLN A 205 20.81 4.33 11.08
N ASN A 206 19.76 4.34 10.24
CA ASN A 206 19.25 5.57 9.64
C ASN A 206 17.87 5.99 10.15
N ILE A 207 17.04 5.06 10.71
CA ILE A 207 15.70 5.42 11.19
C ILE A 207 15.77 6.10 12.54
N LYS A 208 15.05 7.23 12.65
CA LYS A 208 14.76 7.90 13.92
C LYS A 208 13.26 8.03 14.13
N PHE A 209 12.84 7.73 15.36
CA PHE A 209 11.44 7.85 15.78
C PHE A 209 11.26 9.13 16.60
N HIS A 210 10.25 9.89 16.26
CA HIS A 210 9.89 11.14 16.92
C HIS A 210 8.42 11.08 17.36
N PHE A 211 8.19 11.18 18.68
CA PHE A 211 6.84 11.29 19.24
C PHE A 211 6.57 12.76 19.57
N LEU A 212 5.58 13.37 18.91
CA LEU A 212 5.31 14.80 19.09
C LEU A 212 4.76 15.18 20.47
N ASP A 213 4.31 14.17 21.24
CA ASP A 213 3.92 14.38 22.65
C ASP A 213 5.12 14.53 23.58
N ASP A 214 6.32 14.12 23.15
CA ASP A 214 7.55 14.27 23.94
C ASP A 214 8.09 15.70 23.72
N THR A 215 8.26 16.44 24.80
CA THR A 215 8.79 17.82 24.76
C THR A 215 10.23 17.83 24.26
N GLY A 216 10.52 18.68 23.28
CA GLY A 216 11.90 18.92 22.81
C GLY A 216 12.22 18.57 21.37
N ILE A 217 11.25 18.13 20.56
CA ILE A 217 11.44 17.94 19.13
C ILE A 217 11.47 19.32 18.45
N THR A 218 12.60 19.64 17.83
CA THR A 218 12.76 20.84 17.01
C THR A 218 12.90 20.46 15.53
N LEU A 219 12.58 21.39 14.63
CA LEU A 219 12.80 21.20 13.19
C LEU A 219 14.24 20.81 12.87
N ASN A 220 15.21 21.40 13.58
CA ASN A 220 16.62 21.05 13.42
C ASN A 220 16.95 19.59 13.78
N THR A 221 16.19 18.99 14.69
CA THR A 221 16.36 17.57 15.04
C THR A 221 15.90 16.66 13.89
N LEU A 222 14.88 17.08 13.16
CA LEU A 222 14.37 16.34 11.99
C LEU A 222 15.31 16.48 10.79
N ASP A 223 15.90 17.64 10.58
CA ASP A 223 16.79 17.91 9.44
C ASP A 223 18.11 17.10 9.49
N ASN A 224 18.53 16.66 10.67
CA ASN A 224 19.76 15.89 10.86
C ASN A 224 19.60 14.37 10.74
N SER A 225 18.44 13.89 10.29
CA SER A 225 18.13 12.46 10.18
C SER A 225 17.82 12.08 8.75
N ASP A 226 18.41 10.97 8.28
CA ASP A 226 18.17 10.49 6.92
C ASP A 226 16.75 9.96 6.73
N PHE A 227 16.20 9.26 7.74
CA PHE A 227 14.84 8.71 7.71
C PHE A 227 14.12 8.99 9.03
N ASN A 228 13.01 9.70 8.96
CA ASN A 228 12.22 10.04 10.15
C ASN A 228 10.86 9.36 10.13
N ILE A 229 10.48 8.77 11.26
CA ILE A 229 9.11 8.35 11.53
C ILE A 229 8.57 9.26 12.64
N ILE A 230 7.65 10.15 12.26
CA ILE A 230 7.05 11.13 13.14
C ILE A 230 5.66 10.62 13.54
N ILE A 231 5.42 10.48 14.83
CA ILE A 231 4.18 9.95 15.38
C ILE A 231 3.49 11.05 16.17
N SER A 232 2.24 11.35 15.79
CA SER A 232 1.40 12.40 16.41
C SER A 232 -0.01 11.89 16.66
N ASN A 233 -0.75 12.54 17.55
CA ASN A 233 -2.18 12.37 17.73
C ASN A 233 -2.95 13.63 17.30
#